data_08d317cebb6b887f329ff1527ab36462
#
_entry.id   08d317cebb6b887f329ff1527ab36462
#
_cell.length_a   1.000
_cell.length_b   1.000
_cell.length_c   1.000
_cell.angle_alpha   90.00
_cell.angle_beta   90.00
_cell.angle_gamma   90.00
#
_symmetry.space_group_name_H-M   'P 1'
#
loop_
_entity.id
_entity.type
_entity.pdbx_description
1 polymer ?
#
loop_
_entity_poly.entity_id
_entity_poly.type
_entity_poly.pdbx_seq_one_letter_code
_entity_poly.pdbx_strand_id
1 'polypeptide(L)'
;PNVKDGKGGLRDLHKLFWIAKYVYQINTAEELVTKGILSSREADHFAKAQKQLWAIRCHLHYLAGREEDRLTVDHQREIATKLGYTDRSGNIAVERFMKHYYLTAKNIGDLTRIFCAAIEEEHQRKPRLRITAPWQKNKNLGDFKLEGGRLNSKSDGIFNKDPVNLIRMFYIAQQNELEFHPHILRLVTQNLKKIDRALQNNPEANRLFLEILISKKGPERILRRMSESQIFGRFVPDFGRVVAQMQYDMYHVYTVDEHTIIMLGILFKIESGELEDTAPVASEIVHKVISRKELYVAVLLHDIAKGRGGDHSILGEKVARRLCPRFGLSNEETETVAWLVRWHLLLSYAAFKRDINDPKTIEDLNEIVQSPERLKLLLVLT
;
A
#
# COMPACT_ATOMS: atom_id res chain seq x y z
N PRO A 1 -11.17 -13.52 4.81
CA PRO A 1 -10.57 -13.81 3.51
C PRO A 1 -10.83 -15.24 3.07
N ASN A 2 -10.72 -15.55 1.75
CA ASN A 2 -10.82 -16.90 1.21
C ASN A 2 -9.40 -17.40 0.86
N VAL A 3 -8.99 -18.51 1.49
CA VAL A 3 -7.62 -19.06 1.36
C VAL A 3 -7.38 -19.71 0.00
N LYS A 4 -8.43 -20.21 -0.65
CA LYS A 4 -8.38 -20.87 -1.96
C LYS A 4 -8.52 -19.87 -3.10
N ASP A 5 -9.62 -19.09 -3.11
CA ASP A 5 -10.06 -18.27 -4.23
C ASP A 5 -9.76 -16.77 -4.06
N GLY A 6 -9.37 -16.34 -2.88
CA GLY A 6 -8.99 -14.94 -2.61
C GLY A 6 -7.71 -14.55 -3.38
N LYS A 7 -7.53 -13.25 -3.60
CA LYS A 7 -6.30 -12.70 -4.21
C LYS A 7 -5.07 -13.16 -3.42
N GLY A 8 -4.12 -13.80 -4.09
CA GLY A 8 -2.95 -14.41 -3.46
C GLY A 8 -3.24 -15.73 -2.73
N GLY A 9 -4.38 -16.38 -3.01
CA GLY A 9 -4.73 -17.69 -2.47
C GLY A 9 -4.13 -18.86 -3.26
N LEU A 10 -4.48 -20.08 -2.83
CA LEU A 10 -3.98 -21.32 -3.45
C LEU A 10 -4.25 -21.41 -4.95
N ARG A 11 -5.40 -20.88 -5.41
CA ARG A 11 -5.75 -20.91 -6.84
C ARG A 11 -4.80 -20.07 -7.69
N ASP A 12 -4.30 -18.96 -7.17
CA ASP A 12 -3.33 -18.13 -7.89
C ASP A 12 -1.98 -18.82 -7.99
N LEU A 13 -1.53 -19.50 -6.92
CA LEU A 13 -0.33 -20.36 -6.96
C LEU A 13 -0.47 -21.50 -7.99
N HIS A 14 -1.62 -22.18 -8.00
CA HIS A 14 -1.87 -23.27 -8.92
C HIS A 14 -1.92 -22.77 -10.38
N LYS A 15 -2.59 -21.66 -10.64
CA LYS A 15 -2.63 -21.04 -11.98
C LYS A 15 -1.22 -20.71 -12.46
N LEU A 16 -0.40 -20.08 -11.60
CA LEU A 16 0.98 -19.74 -11.92
C LEU A 16 1.77 -21.00 -12.29
N PHE A 17 1.66 -22.06 -11.49
CA PHE A 17 2.36 -23.33 -11.74
C PHE A 17 1.87 -24.02 -13.01
N TRP A 18 0.57 -24.06 -13.27
CA TRP A 18 0.01 -24.70 -14.48
C TRP A 18 0.38 -23.94 -15.75
N ILE A 19 0.35 -22.60 -15.73
CA ILE A 19 0.81 -21.79 -16.86
C ILE A 19 2.30 -22.04 -17.10
N ALA A 20 3.11 -22.08 -16.03
CA ALA A 20 4.53 -22.37 -16.12
C ALA A 20 4.79 -23.77 -16.72
N LYS A 21 4.05 -24.76 -16.25
CA LYS A 21 4.15 -26.13 -16.77
C LYS A 21 3.80 -26.21 -18.25
N TYR A 22 2.77 -25.50 -18.69
CA TYR A 22 2.36 -25.47 -20.07
C TYR A 22 3.35 -24.71 -20.97
N VAL A 23 3.74 -23.50 -20.56
CA VAL A 23 4.59 -22.62 -21.38
C VAL A 23 6.03 -23.12 -21.43
N TYR A 24 6.59 -23.52 -20.28
CA TYR A 24 8.00 -23.86 -20.14
C TYR A 24 8.27 -25.37 -20.11
N GLN A 25 7.24 -26.21 -20.23
CA GLN A 25 7.36 -27.68 -20.20
C GLN A 25 8.16 -28.17 -18.98
N ILE A 26 7.81 -27.68 -17.80
CA ILE A 26 8.45 -28.03 -16.51
C ILE A 26 7.57 -28.98 -15.70
N ASN A 27 8.19 -29.70 -14.76
CA ASN A 27 7.50 -30.57 -13.81
C ASN A 27 7.57 -30.06 -12.37
N THR A 28 8.61 -29.28 -12.03
CA THR A 28 8.84 -28.77 -10.68
C THR A 28 9.10 -27.26 -10.70
N ALA A 29 8.92 -26.59 -9.55
CA ALA A 29 9.19 -25.16 -9.42
C ALA A 29 10.70 -24.84 -9.52
N GLU A 30 11.56 -25.78 -9.16
CA GLU A 30 13.01 -25.66 -9.23
C GLU A 30 13.50 -25.52 -10.69
N GLU A 31 12.81 -26.15 -11.64
CA GLU A 31 13.11 -26.01 -13.05
C GLU A 31 12.90 -24.59 -13.57
N LEU A 32 12.00 -23.80 -12.95
CA LEU A 32 11.85 -22.37 -13.27
C LEU A 32 13.11 -21.56 -12.89
N VAL A 33 13.81 -21.98 -11.84
CA VAL A 33 15.09 -21.36 -11.45
C VAL A 33 16.17 -21.69 -12.48
N THR A 34 16.26 -22.95 -12.89
CA THR A 34 17.23 -23.40 -13.89
C THR A 34 17.03 -22.69 -15.24
N LYS A 35 15.77 -22.40 -15.60
CA LYS A 35 15.40 -21.64 -16.81
C LYS A 35 15.54 -20.11 -16.64
N GLY A 36 15.95 -19.62 -15.46
CA GLY A 36 16.13 -18.20 -15.20
C GLY A 36 14.83 -17.37 -15.11
N ILE A 37 13.67 -18.03 -14.99
CA ILE A 37 12.35 -17.39 -14.90
C ILE A 37 12.09 -16.89 -13.49
N LEU A 38 12.42 -17.69 -12.49
CA LEU A 38 12.42 -17.31 -11.06
C LEU A 38 13.85 -17.37 -10.51
N SER A 39 14.13 -16.49 -9.56
CA SER A 39 15.31 -16.65 -8.71
C SER A 39 15.09 -17.77 -7.68
N SER A 40 16.17 -18.33 -7.12
CA SER A 40 16.07 -19.33 -6.03
C SER A 40 15.25 -18.82 -4.85
N ARG A 41 15.36 -17.53 -4.52
CA ARG A 41 14.58 -16.90 -3.46
C ARG A 41 13.07 -16.86 -3.76
N GLU A 42 12.70 -16.61 -5.01
CA GLU A 42 11.29 -16.61 -5.44
C GLU A 42 10.70 -18.01 -5.41
N ALA A 43 11.45 -19.02 -5.83
CA ALA A 43 11.04 -20.43 -5.71
C ALA A 43 10.86 -20.86 -4.23
N ASP A 44 11.76 -20.46 -3.33
CA ASP A 44 11.61 -20.67 -1.89
C ASP A 44 10.35 -20.00 -1.33
N HIS A 45 10.06 -18.78 -1.76
CA HIS A 45 8.84 -18.07 -1.36
C HIS A 45 7.59 -18.79 -1.85
N PHE A 46 7.61 -19.32 -3.08
CA PHE A 46 6.51 -20.11 -3.64
C PHE A 46 6.23 -21.35 -2.78
N ALA A 47 7.26 -22.14 -2.49
CA ALA A 47 7.13 -23.37 -1.69
C ALA A 47 6.65 -23.10 -0.27
N LYS A 48 7.17 -22.05 0.40
CA LYS A 48 6.72 -21.64 1.74
C LYS A 48 5.28 -21.17 1.74
N ALA A 49 4.89 -20.36 0.75
CA ALA A 49 3.52 -19.87 0.61
C ALA A 49 2.52 -21.02 0.40
N GLN A 50 2.86 -21.96 -0.47
CA GLN A 50 2.04 -23.15 -0.72
C GLN A 50 1.85 -23.97 0.57
N LYS A 51 2.93 -24.27 1.29
CA LYS A 51 2.89 -25.01 2.55
C LYS A 51 2.02 -24.31 3.59
N GLN A 52 2.17 -22.99 3.75
CA GLN A 52 1.39 -22.20 4.71
C GLN A 52 -0.09 -22.19 4.37
N LEU A 53 -0.46 -21.92 3.12
CA LEU A 53 -1.88 -21.87 2.72
C LEU A 53 -2.55 -23.24 2.83
N TRP A 54 -1.84 -24.32 2.50
CA TRP A 54 -2.35 -25.68 2.71
C TRP A 54 -2.56 -25.99 4.19
N ALA A 55 -1.62 -25.63 5.06
CA ALA A 55 -1.77 -25.84 6.50
C ALA A 55 -3.02 -25.11 7.04
N ILE A 56 -3.20 -23.83 6.65
CA ILE A 56 -4.37 -23.05 7.05
C ILE A 56 -5.65 -23.71 6.53
N ARG A 57 -5.71 -24.13 5.28
CA ARG A 57 -6.87 -24.76 4.65
C ARG A 57 -7.24 -26.08 5.34
N CYS A 58 -6.26 -26.93 5.64
CA CYS A 58 -6.49 -28.18 6.36
C CYS A 58 -7.08 -27.91 7.76
N HIS A 59 -6.53 -26.95 8.50
CA HIS A 59 -7.09 -26.57 9.81
C HIS A 59 -8.52 -26.01 9.68
N LEU A 60 -8.84 -25.23 8.65
CA LEU A 60 -10.21 -24.77 8.39
C LEU A 60 -11.17 -25.94 8.19
N HIS A 61 -10.81 -26.93 7.35
CA HIS A 61 -11.62 -28.12 7.10
C HIS A 61 -11.86 -28.95 8.37
N TYR A 62 -10.80 -29.14 9.19
CA TYR A 62 -10.92 -29.85 10.46
C TYR A 62 -11.83 -29.13 11.47
N LEU A 63 -11.74 -27.80 11.54
CA LEU A 63 -12.57 -27.01 12.44
C LEU A 63 -14.03 -26.97 12.01
N ALA A 64 -14.26 -26.81 10.72
CA ALA A 64 -15.60 -26.73 10.16
C ALA A 64 -16.28 -28.12 10.02
N GLY A 65 -15.52 -29.23 10.12
CA GLY A 65 -16.01 -30.60 9.85
C GLY A 65 -16.47 -30.82 8.40
N ARG A 66 -16.15 -29.87 7.50
CA ARG A 66 -16.56 -29.88 6.09
C ARG A 66 -15.55 -29.05 5.26
N GLU A 67 -15.73 -29.05 3.94
CA GLU A 67 -14.98 -28.12 3.08
C GLU A 67 -15.34 -26.67 3.44
N GLU A 68 -14.34 -25.90 3.89
CA GLU A 68 -14.45 -24.49 4.22
C GLU A 68 -13.15 -23.77 3.81
N ASP A 69 -13.29 -22.77 2.96
CA ASP A 69 -12.16 -21.99 2.45
C ASP A 69 -12.16 -20.54 2.95
N ARG A 70 -13.19 -20.14 3.71
CA ARG A 70 -13.33 -18.80 4.28
C ARG A 70 -12.72 -18.74 5.68
N LEU A 71 -11.68 -17.97 5.81
CA LEU A 71 -11.02 -17.65 7.08
C LEU A 71 -11.81 -16.54 7.79
N THR A 72 -12.94 -16.91 8.45
CA THR A 72 -13.78 -16.00 9.23
C THR A 72 -13.08 -15.56 10.50
N VAL A 73 -13.60 -14.52 11.17
CA VAL A 73 -13.02 -13.98 12.41
C VAL A 73 -12.94 -15.07 13.50
N ASP A 74 -13.97 -15.88 13.61
CA ASP A 74 -14.03 -16.98 14.62
C ASP A 74 -12.92 -18.01 14.40
N HIS A 75 -12.71 -18.44 13.15
CA HIS A 75 -11.67 -19.42 12.81
C HIS A 75 -10.25 -18.85 12.94
N GLN A 76 -10.05 -17.53 12.77
CA GLN A 76 -8.73 -16.92 12.80
C GLN A 76 -8.00 -17.14 14.13
N ARG A 77 -8.71 -16.93 15.26
CA ARG A 77 -8.14 -17.10 16.61
C ARG A 77 -7.73 -18.55 16.86
N GLU A 78 -8.62 -19.49 16.53
CA GLU A 78 -8.39 -20.92 16.79
C GLU A 78 -7.23 -21.45 15.92
N ILE A 79 -7.19 -21.08 14.64
CA ILE A 79 -6.09 -21.44 13.73
C ILE A 79 -4.78 -20.83 14.18
N ALA A 80 -4.78 -19.58 14.62
CA ALA A 80 -3.58 -18.93 15.16
C ALA A 80 -2.98 -19.75 16.31
N THR A 81 -3.82 -20.20 17.26
CA THR A 81 -3.40 -21.05 18.38
C THR A 81 -2.86 -22.41 17.90
N LYS A 82 -3.57 -23.10 16.99
CA LYS A 82 -3.16 -24.40 16.44
C LYS A 82 -1.84 -24.31 15.65
N LEU A 83 -1.56 -23.18 15.03
CA LEU A 83 -0.31 -22.92 14.31
C LEU A 83 0.81 -22.37 15.21
N GLY A 84 0.61 -22.31 16.55
CA GLY A 84 1.62 -21.95 17.53
C GLY A 84 1.90 -20.44 17.64
N TYR A 85 0.98 -19.59 17.19
CA TYR A 85 1.13 -18.14 17.41
C TYR A 85 0.82 -17.78 18.86
N THR A 86 1.62 -16.92 19.43
CA THR A 86 1.50 -16.42 20.81
C THR A 86 1.44 -14.90 20.82
N ASP A 87 0.86 -14.33 21.87
CA ASP A 87 0.86 -12.88 22.08
C ASP A 87 2.28 -12.36 22.27
N ARG A 88 2.53 -11.15 21.76
CA ARG A 88 3.77 -10.38 22.00
C ARG A 88 3.40 -8.95 22.30
N SER A 89 4.31 -8.21 22.92
CA SER A 89 4.09 -6.79 23.23
C SER A 89 3.60 -6.02 22.00
N GLY A 90 2.39 -5.45 22.09
CA GLY A 90 1.77 -4.67 21.03
C GLY A 90 1.04 -5.43 19.93
N ASN A 91 1.08 -6.79 19.91
CA ASN A 91 0.38 -7.59 18.90
C ASN A 91 -0.10 -8.92 19.48
N ILE A 92 -1.39 -9.19 19.40
CA ILE A 92 -1.98 -10.46 19.80
C ILE A 92 -1.70 -11.56 18.76
N ALA A 93 -1.80 -12.82 19.19
CA ALA A 93 -1.52 -14.01 18.38
C ALA A 93 -2.22 -13.99 17.02
N VAL A 94 -3.53 -13.69 17.01
CA VAL A 94 -4.34 -13.67 15.81
C VAL A 94 -3.90 -12.57 14.82
N GLU A 95 -3.55 -11.38 15.29
CA GLU A 95 -3.04 -10.31 14.41
C GLU A 95 -1.70 -10.68 13.77
N ARG A 96 -0.81 -11.33 14.53
CA ARG A 96 0.47 -11.85 14.01
C ARG A 96 0.26 -12.94 12.96
N PHE A 97 -0.68 -13.86 13.21
CA PHE A 97 -1.08 -14.88 12.24
C PHE A 97 -1.62 -14.25 10.96
N MET A 98 -2.58 -13.34 11.08
CA MET A 98 -3.20 -12.68 9.94
C MET A 98 -2.22 -11.81 9.16
N LYS A 99 -1.28 -11.15 9.85
CA LYS A 99 -0.19 -10.43 9.19
C LYS A 99 0.66 -11.36 8.32
N HIS A 100 1.04 -12.54 8.83
CA HIS A 100 1.77 -13.54 8.03
C HIS A 100 0.93 -14.05 6.85
N TYR A 101 -0.37 -14.27 7.05
CA TYR A 101 -1.29 -14.65 5.98
C TYR A 101 -1.34 -13.59 4.87
N TYR A 102 -1.56 -12.32 5.21
CA TYR A 102 -1.62 -11.24 4.22
C TYR A 102 -0.28 -10.98 3.52
N LEU A 103 0.83 -11.09 4.23
CA LEU A 103 2.17 -11.01 3.61
C LEU A 103 2.40 -12.16 2.63
N THR A 104 1.94 -13.37 2.96
CA THR A 104 2.01 -14.52 2.04
C THR A 104 1.15 -14.29 0.81
N ALA A 105 -0.09 -13.84 0.96
CA ALA A 105 -0.97 -13.51 -0.15
C ALA A 105 -0.39 -12.40 -1.05
N LYS A 106 0.22 -11.38 -0.45
CA LYS A 106 0.92 -10.31 -1.19
C LYS A 106 2.11 -10.84 -1.99
N ASN A 107 2.94 -11.70 -1.38
CA ASN A 107 4.09 -12.32 -2.05
C ASN A 107 3.64 -13.18 -3.25
N ILE A 108 2.53 -13.91 -3.15
CA ILE A 108 1.96 -14.69 -4.26
C ILE A 108 1.52 -13.75 -5.38
N GLY A 109 0.86 -12.64 -5.05
CA GLY A 109 0.48 -11.62 -6.02
C GLY A 109 1.70 -11.06 -6.77
N ASP A 110 2.79 -10.80 -6.07
CA ASP A 110 4.05 -10.33 -6.64
C ASP A 110 4.68 -11.37 -7.58
N LEU A 111 4.73 -12.64 -7.16
CA LEU A 111 5.22 -13.76 -7.99
C LEU A 111 4.38 -13.92 -9.26
N THR A 112 3.06 -13.87 -9.15
CA THR A 112 2.16 -13.96 -10.29
C THR A 112 2.41 -12.82 -11.28
N ARG A 113 2.61 -11.60 -10.80
CA ARG A 113 2.89 -10.43 -11.63
C ARG A 113 4.24 -10.55 -12.36
N ILE A 114 5.30 -10.97 -11.65
CA ILE A 114 6.64 -11.19 -12.23
C ILE A 114 6.57 -12.25 -13.31
N PHE A 115 5.89 -13.35 -13.05
CA PHE A 115 5.77 -14.47 -13.95
C PHE A 115 4.95 -14.11 -15.20
N CYS A 116 3.79 -13.48 -15.04
CA CYS A 116 2.99 -13.02 -16.19
C CYS A 116 3.76 -12.01 -17.03
N ALA A 117 4.55 -11.14 -16.39
CA ALA A 117 5.42 -10.19 -17.04
C ALA A 117 6.49 -10.88 -17.91
N ALA A 118 7.11 -11.95 -17.39
CA ALA A 118 8.10 -12.73 -18.13
C ALA A 118 7.50 -13.40 -19.37
N ILE A 119 6.31 -14.02 -19.22
CA ILE A 119 5.60 -14.63 -20.35
C ILE A 119 5.21 -13.57 -21.40
N GLU A 120 4.71 -12.42 -20.96
CA GLU A 120 4.31 -11.34 -21.88
C GLU A 120 5.52 -10.85 -22.69
N GLU A 121 6.68 -10.71 -22.05
CA GLU A 121 7.92 -10.28 -22.69
C GLU A 121 8.43 -11.32 -23.73
N GLU A 122 8.36 -12.61 -23.38
CA GLU A 122 8.83 -13.71 -24.24
C GLU A 122 7.90 -13.97 -25.44
N HIS A 123 6.59 -13.81 -25.23
CA HIS A 123 5.57 -14.10 -26.24
C HIS A 123 5.06 -12.85 -26.99
N GLN A 124 5.57 -11.65 -26.68
CA GLN A 124 5.25 -10.48 -27.49
C GLN A 124 5.73 -10.69 -28.93
N ARG A 125 4.79 -11.06 -29.82
CA ARG A 125 5.01 -10.90 -31.26
C ARG A 125 5.37 -9.44 -31.51
N LYS A 126 6.59 -9.15 -31.97
CA LYS A 126 6.96 -7.78 -32.38
C LYS A 126 5.85 -7.25 -33.28
N PRO A 127 5.11 -6.22 -32.89
CA PRO A 127 4.02 -5.74 -33.71
C PRO A 127 4.61 -5.25 -35.04
N ARG A 128 4.19 -5.86 -36.14
CA ARG A 128 4.46 -5.35 -37.48
C ARG A 128 3.82 -3.96 -37.53
N LEU A 129 4.65 -2.90 -37.55
CA LEU A 129 4.27 -1.49 -37.76
C LEU A 129 3.12 -1.01 -36.85
N ARG A 130 3.43 -0.57 -35.63
CA ARG A 130 2.54 0.38 -34.93
C ARG A 130 2.80 1.77 -35.50
N ILE A 131 1.80 2.32 -36.18
CA ILE A 131 1.69 3.76 -36.43
C ILE A 131 1.52 4.40 -35.04
N THR A 132 2.63 4.81 -34.43
CA THR A 132 2.57 5.62 -33.20
C THR A 132 2.02 6.97 -33.58
N ALA A 133 0.89 7.36 -33.02
CA ALA A 133 0.31 8.67 -33.26
C ALA A 133 1.36 9.78 -32.98
N PRO A 134 1.50 10.77 -33.87
CA PRO A 134 2.61 11.75 -33.81
C PRO A 134 2.73 12.51 -32.50
N TRP A 135 1.63 12.68 -31.76
CA TRP A 135 1.60 13.39 -30.45
C TRP A 135 2.23 12.63 -29.27
N GLN A 136 2.50 11.32 -29.40
CA GLN A 136 3.19 10.55 -28.34
C GLN A 136 4.73 10.72 -28.37
N LYS A 137 5.30 11.35 -29.39
CA LYS A 137 6.74 11.42 -29.59
C LYS A 137 7.47 12.49 -28.76
N ASN A 138 6.80 13.44 -28.12
CA ASN A 138 7.45 14.61 -27.50
C ASN A 138 7.34 14.72 -25.99
N LYS A 139 7.07 13.63 -25.25
CA LYS A 139 7.14 13.68 -23.78
C LYS A 139 8.60 13.50 -23.36
N ASN A 140 9.19 14.53 -22.76
CA ASN A 140 10.51 14.39 -22.13
C ASN A 140 10.38 13.55 -20.87
N LEU A 141 10.64 12.23 -21.01
CA LEU A 141 10.56 11.26 -19.91
C LEU A 141 11.92 11.03 -19.24
N GLY A 142 12.92 11.88 -19.49
CA GLY A 142 14.27 11.75 -18.93
C GLY A 142 14.91 10.41 -19.31
N ASP A 143 15.32 9.64 -18.31
CA ASP A 143 15.96 8.32 -18.48
C ASP A 143 14.95 7.18 -18.83
N PHE A 144 13.68 7.52 -19.02
CA PHE A 144 12.61 6.58 -19.35
C PHE A 144 12.17 6.69 -20.81
N LYS A 145 11.52 5.66 -21.32
CA LYS A 145 10.92 5.59 -22.67
C LYS A 145 9.50 5.00 -22.61
N LEU A 146 8.74 5.21 -23.65
CA LEU A 146 7.49 4.47 -23.87
C LEU A 146 7.78 3.25 -24.73
N GLU A 147 7.33 2.09 -24.26
CA GLU A 147 7.40 0.84 -24.98
C GLU A 147 6.04 0.14 -24.89
N GLY A 148 5.41 -0.09 -26.04
CA GLY A 148 4.04 -0.60 -26.08
C GLY A 148 3.00 0.30 -25.38
N GLY A 149 3.24 1.62 -25.25
CA GLY A 149 2.37 2.55 -24.53
C GLY A 149 2.57 2.51 -23.01
N ARG A 150 3.54 1.75 -22.50
CA ARG A 150 3.88 1.60 -21.09
C ARG A 150 5.22 2.25 -20.79
N LEU A 151 5.42 2.73 -19.56
CA LEU A 151 6.68 3.31 -19.11
C LEU A 151 7.73 2.22 -18.92
N ASN A 152 8.87 2.35 -19.62
CA ASN A 152 10.03 1.48 -19.48
C ASN A 152 11.31 2.29 -19.29
N SER A 153 12.41 1.65 -18.90
CA SER A 153 13.73 2.24 -18.80
C SER A 153 14.40 2.30 -20.17
N LYS A 154 15.26 3.31 -20.37
CA LYS A 154 16.17 3.38 -21.54
C LYS A 154 17.36 2.43 -21.40
N SER A 155 17.74 2.06 -20.16
CA SER A 155 18.83 1.14 -19.86
C SER A 155 18.58 0.37 -18.58
N ASP A 156 19.14 -0.83 -18.45
CA ASP A 156 19.02 -1.68 -17.27
C ASP A 156 19.77 -1.11 -16.06
N GLY A 157 20.78 -0.28 -16.29
CA GLY A 157 21.56 0.38 -15.26
C GLY A 157 20.94 1.66 -14.67
N ILE A 158 19.71 2.01 -15.05
CA ILE A 158 19.03 3.27 -14.67
C ILE A 158 19.03 3.52 -13.14
N PHE A 159 18.79 2.50 -12.34
CA PHE A 159 18.75 2.59 -10.87
C PHE A 159 20.15 2.51 -10.23
N ASN A 160 21.17 2.07 -10.98
CA ASN A 160 22.55 2.14 -10.55
C ASN A 160 23.11 3.56 -10.75
N LYS A 161 22.75 4.19 -11.87
CA LYS A 161 23.17 5.54 -12.22
C LYS A 161 22.56 6.57 -11.25
N ASP A 162 21.26 6.47 -11.00
CA ASP A 162 20.52 7.35 -10.10
C ASP A 162 19.42 6.57 -9.37
N PRO A 163 19.60 6.25 -8.08
CA PRO A 163 18.57 5.55 -7.29
C PRO A 163 17.25 6.34 -7.14
N VAL A 164 17.26 7.68 -7.29
CA VAL A 164 16.03 8.51 -7.25
C VAL A 164 15.05 8.08 -8.34
N ASN A 165 15.53 7.49 -9.42
CA ASN A 165 14.68 6.92 -10.47
C ASN A 165 13.71 5.85 -9.98
N LEU A 166 13.97 5.19 -8.83
CA LEU A 166 13.02 4.28 -8.18
C LEU A 166 11.74 5.00 -7.71
N ILE A 167 11.82 6.27 -7.40
CA ILE A 167 10.65 7.11 -7.04
C ILE A 167 10.17 7.89 -8.26
N ARG A 168 11.10 8.47 -9.05
CA ARG A 168 10.79 9.30 -10.22
C ARG A 168 9.92 8.57 -11.26
N MET A 169 10.11 7.27 -11.46
CA MET A 169 9.28 6.50 -12.39
C MET A 169 7.79 6.54 -12.03
N PHE A 170 7.45 6.50 -10.74
CA PHE A 170 6.06 6.56 -10.27
C PHE A 170 5.47 7.96 -10.46
N TYR A 171 6.24 8.99 -10.19
CA TYR A 171 5.85 10.37 -10.48
C TYR A 171 5.56 10.56 -11.98
N ILE A 172 6.48 10.13 -12.86
CA ILE A 172 6.30 10.24 -14.31
C ILE A 172 5.07 9.43 -14.77
N ALA A 173 4.89 8.23 -14.26
CA ALA A 173 3.75 7.39 -14.59
C ALA A 173 2.42 8.04 -14.17
N GLN A 174 2.35 8.66 -12.99
CA GLN A 174 1.17 9.40 -12.53
C GLN A 174 0.90 10.62 -13.40
N GLN A 175 1.92 11.47 -13.63
CA GLN A 175 1.75 12.70 -14.40
C GLN A 175 1.32 12.46 -15.85
N ASN A 176 1.64 11.29 -16.39
CA ASN A 176 1.33 10.92 -17.77
C ASN A 176 0.26 9.82 -17.89
N GLU A 177 -0.31 9.37 -16.77
CA GLU A 177 -1.33 8.30 -16.71
C GLU A 177 -0.88 7.00 -17.38
N LEU A 178 0.40 6.65 -17.21
CA LEU A 178 1.03 5.49 -17.82
C LEU A 178 0.95 4.27 -16.91
N GLU A 179 0.83 3.10 -17.52
CA GLU A 179 1.12 1.82 -16.88
C GLU A 179 2.62 1.48 -17.03
N PHE A 180 3.10 0.56 -16.20
CA PHE A 180 4.49 0.14 -16.21
C PHE A 180 4.70 -1.04 -17.16
N HIS A 181 5.80 -0.98 -17.92
CA HIS A 181 6.24 -2.14 -18.68
C HIS A 181 6.79 -3.23 -17.73
N PRO A 182 6.54 -4.53 -17.99
CA PRO A 182 7.01 -5.62 -17.14
C PRO A 182 8.51 -5.59 -16.84
N HIS A 183 9.31 -5.25 -17.83
CA HIS A 183 10.76 -5.16 -17.71
C HIS A 183 11.21 -4.17 -16.60
N ILE A 184 10.65 -2.94 -16.55
CA ILE A 184 11.05 -1.98 -15.51
C ILE A 184 10.62 -2.46 -14.11
N LEU A 185 9.50 -3.16 -13.98
CA LEU A 185 9.06 -3.73 -12.70
C LEU A 185 10.01 -4.84 -12.22
N ARG A 186 10.55 -5.66 -13.15
CA ARG A 186 11.60 -6.64 -12.84
C ARG A 186 12.87 -5.94 -12.36
N LEU A 187 13.32 -4.89 -13.04
CA LEU A 187 14.48 -4.08 -12.62
C LEU A 187 14.27 -3.46 -11.24
N VAL A 188 13.06 -2.98 -10.93
CA VAL A 188 12.71 -2.49 -9.58
C VAL A 188 12.94 -3.59 -8.54
N THR A 189 12.40 -4.79 -8.75
CA THR A 189 12.53 -5.91 -7.80
C THR A 189 14.00 -6.25 -7.52
N GLN A 190 14.86 -6.23 -8.55
CA GLN A 190 16.29 -6.49 -8.44
C GLN A 190 17.05 -5.38 -7.69
N ASN A 191 16.52 -4.15 -7.68
CA ASN A 191 17.17 -2.97 -7.12
C ASN A 191 16.56 -2.45 -5.81
N LEU A 192 15.63 -3.18 -5.19
CA LEU A 192 14.96 -2.78 -3.94
C LEU A 192 15.94 -2.47 -2.78
N LYS A 193 17.10 -3.13 -2.74
CA LYS A 193 18.15 -2.87 -1.74
C LYS A 193 18.78 -1.48 -1.83
N LYS A 194 18.60 -0.77 -2.95
CA LYS A 194 19.08 0.61 -3.14
C LYS A 194 18.19 1.64 -2.45
N ILE A 195 17.01 1.22 -1.94
CA ILE A 195 16.19 2.07 -1.09
C ILE A 195 16.75 2.00 0.33
N ASP A 196 17.90 2.59 0.49
CA ASP A 196 18.64 2.72 1.73
C ASP A 196 18.38 4.08 2.41
N ARG A 197 19.09 4.36 3.51
CA ARG A 197 18.96 5.63 4.22
C ARG A 197 19.33 6.84 3.38
N ALA A 198 20.26 6.70 2.44
CA ALA A 198 20.66 7.80 1.56
C ALA A 198 19.50 8.18 0.64
N LEU A 199 18.86 7.22 -0.01
CA LEU A 199 17.69 7.48 -0.85
C LEU A 199 16.48 7.93 -0.02
N GLN A 200 16.25 7.33 1.17
CA GLN A 200 15.15 7.75 2.06
C GLN A 200 15.26 9.22 2.46
N ASN A 201 16.47 9.74 2.66
CA ASN A 201 16.72 11.13 3.05
C ASN A 201 17.04 12.04 1.85
N ASN A 202 17.01 11.55 0.63
CA ASN A 202 17.29 12.36 -0.55
C ASN A 202 16.19 13.42 -0.77
N PRO A 203 16.53 14.72 -0.85
CA PRO A 203 15.52 15.78 -0.95
C PRO A 203 14.65 15.68 -2.21
N GLU A 204 15.23 15.29 -3.35
CA GLU A 204 14.48 15.14 -4.60
C GLU A 204 13.52 13.96 -4.53
N ALA A 205 13.97 12.82 -4.00
CA ALA A 205 13.09 11.64 -3.82
C ALA A 205 11.90 11.95 -2.92
N ASN A 206 12.12 12.69 -1.82
CA ASN A 206 11.05 13.10 -0.91
C ASN A 206 10.11 14.13 -1.54
N ARG A 207 10.63 15.10 -2.28
CA ARG A 207 9.82 16.05 -3.07
C ARG A 207 8.92 15.32 -4.06
N LEU A 208 9.48 14.40 -4.86
CA LEU A 208 8.71 13.60 -5.82
C LEU A 208 7.64 12.74 -5.13
N PHE A 209 7.96 12.15 -3.98
CA PHE A 209 6.99 11.39 -3.20
C PHE A 209 5.84 12.26 -2.69
N LEU A 210 6.14 13.46 -2.17
CA LEU A 210 5.12 14.41 -1.74
C LEU A 210 4.24 14.86 -2.92
N GLU A 211 4.83 15.14 -4.08
CA GLU A 211 4.08 15.49 -5.30
C GLU A 211 3.18 14.35 -5.79
N ILE A 212 3.60 13.09 -5.63
CA ILE A 212 2.74 11.91 -5.88
C ILE A 212 1.56 11.92 -4.92
N LEU A 213 1.80 12.14 -3.63
CA LEU A 213 0.80 12.08 -2.58
C LEU A 213 -0.30 13.14 -2.77
N ILE A 214 0.09 14.38 -3.09
CA ILE A 214 -0.84 15.51 -3.22
C ILE A 214 -1.31 15.77 -4.66
N SER A 215 -1.05 14.84 -5.58
CA SER A 215 -1.32 15.01 -7.01
C SER A 215 -2.82 15.18 -7.29
N LYS A 216 -3.13 16.15 -8.16
CA LYS A 216 -4.50 16.33 -8.70
C LYS A 216 -4.93 15.24 -9.70
N LYS A 217 -4.09 14.23 -9.93
CA LYS A 217 -4.40 13.03 -10.72
C LYS A 217 -4.73 11.81 -9.87
N GLY A 218 -4.97 12.02 -8.58
CA GLY A 218 -5.25 11.00 -7.59
C GLY A 218 -4.02 10.18 -7.17
N PRO A 219 -3.79 10.02 -5.86
CA PRO A 219 -2.63 9.30 -5.36
C PRO A 219 -2.83 7.78 -5.30
N GLU A 220 -4.06 7.29 -5.15
CA GLU A 220 -4.38 5.90 -4.81
C GLU A 220 -3.72 4.89 -5.77
N ARG A 221 -3.94 5.06 -7.08
CA ARG A 221 -3.43 4.12 -8.09
C ARG A 221 -1.91 3.97 -8.01
N ILE A 222 -1.19 5.08 -7.89
CA ILE A 222 0.28 5.07 -7.87
C ILE A 222 0.83 4.57 -6.54
N LEU A 223 0.25 4.98 -5.40
CA LEU A 223 0.66 4.47 -4.08
C LEU A 223 0.41 2.97 -3.96
N ARG A 224 -0.69 2.46 -4.53
CA ARG A 224 -0.96 1.03 -4.64
C ARG A 224 0.13 0.32 -5.44
N ARG A 225 0.54 0.85 -6.60
CA ARG A 225 1.66 0.31 -7.39
C ARG A 225 2.99 0.37 -6.65
N MET A 226 3.27 1.45 -5.91
CA MET A 226 4.45 1.55 -5.04
C MET A 226 4.43 0.51 -3.92
N SER A 227 3.26 0.24 -3.32
CA SER A 227 3.09 -0.78 -2.29
C SER A 227 3.26 -2.19 -2.86
N GLU A 228 2.65 -2.49 -4.01
CA GLU A 228 2.78 -3.77 -4.73
C GLU A 228 4.22 -4.06 -5.16
N SER A 229 4.99 -3.04 -5.53
CA SER A 229 6.41 -3.17 -5.87
C SER A 229 7.36 -3.12 -4.67
N GLN A 230 6.84 -3.13 -3.45
CA GLN A 230 7.57 -3.06 -2.18
C GLN A 230 8.41 -1.78 -2.00
N ILE A 231 8.24 -0.79 -2.85
CA ILE A 231 8.96 0.50 -2.75
C ILE A 231 8.43 1.34 -1.61
N PHE A 232 7.10 1.44 -1.47
CA PHE A 232 6.48 2.33 -0.50
C PHE A 232 6.97 2.06 0.92
N GLY A 233 6.83 0.82 1.40
CA GLY A 233 7.24 0.44 2.76
C GLY A 233 8.76 0.48 3.00
N ARG A 234 9.58 0.42 1.94
CA ARG A 234 11.04 0.60 2.05
C ARG A 234 11.42 2.07 2.06
N PHE A 235 10.76 2.90 1.27
CA PHE A 235 11.01 4.34 1.22
C PHE A 235 10.49 5.05 2.47
N VAL A 236 9.34 4.61 3.01
CA VAL A 236 8.79 5.06 4.29
C VAL A 236 8.75 3.85 5.24
N PRO A 237 9.84 3.58 6.01
CA PRO A 237 9.94 2.38 6.85
C PRO A 237 8.85 2.27 7.91
N ASP A 238 8.33 3.40 8.40
CA ASP A 238 7.20 3.41 9.34
C ASP A 238 5.92 2.86 8.69
N PHE A 239 5.66 3.21 7.43
CA PHE A 239 4.59 2.61 6.64
C PHE A 239 4.85 1.12 6.38
N GLY A 240 6.10 0.74 6.13
CA GLY A 240 6.50 -0.66 5.99
C GLY A 240 6.14 -1.55 7.19
N ARG A 241 6.07 -0.98 8.40
CA ARG A 241 5.68 -1.70 9.63
C ARG A 241 4.20 -2.02 9.67
N VAL A 242 3.34 -1.17 9.09
CA VAL A 242 1.90 -1.35 9.06
C VAL A 242 1.41 -2.11 7.82
N VAL A 243 2.30 -2.45 6.90
CA VAL A 243 1.99 -3.31 5.74
C VAL A 243 1.47 -4.66 6.22
N ALA A 244 0.31 -5.05 5.69
CA ALA A 244 -0.41 -6.26 6.07
C ALA A 244 -0.80 -6.32 7.56
N GLN A 245 -0.68 -5.25 8.33
CA GLN A 245 -1.12 -5.18 9.71
C GLN A 245 -2.65 -5.15 9.76
N MET A 246 -3.25 -6.13 10.42
CA MET A 246 -4.67 -6.20 10.70
C MET A 246 -4.93 -5.76 12.14
N GLN A 247 -6.05 -5.13 12.40
CA GLN A 247 -6.65 -5.03 13.72
C GLN A 247 -7.73 -6.12 13.87
N TYR A 248 -7.65 -6.86 14.97
CA TYR A 248 -8.62 -7.90 15.27
C TYR A 248 -9.82 -7.31 16.00
N ASP A 249 -10.71 -6.70 15.24
CA ASP A 249 -12.01 -6.25 15.68
C ASP A 249 -13.06 -6.44 14.58
N MET A 250 -14.33 -6.21 14.88
CA MET A 250 -15.44 -6.38 13.93
C MET A 250 -15.59 -5.23 12.94
N TYR A 251 -14.85 -4.14 13.11
CA TYR A 251 -15.02 -2.92 12.33
C TYR A 251 -13.98 -2.75 11.23
N HIS A 252 -12.81 -3.37 11.36
CA HIS A 252 -11.71 -3.20 10.39
C HIS A 252 -11.68 -4.34 9.37
N VAL A 253 -12.17 -4.04 8.16
CA VAL A 253 -12.20 -4.99 7.02
C VAL A 253 -10.86 -5.04 6.27
N TYR A 254 -10.11 -3.94 6.31
CA TYR A 254 -8.84 -3.76 5.58
C TYR A 254 -7.63 -3.82 6.51
N THR A 255 -6.47 -4.17 5.94
CA THR A 255 -5.19 -3.95 6.62
C THR A 255 -4.88 -2.45 6.67
N VAL A 256 -4.06 -2.02 7.65
CA VAL A 256 -3.77 -0.59 7.87
C VAL A 256 -3.19 0.10 6.64
N ASP A 257 -2.31 -0.60 5.89
CA ASP A 257 -1.75 -0.08 4.63
C ASP A 257 -2.81 0.10 3.53
N GLU A 258 -3.70 -0.89 3.34
CA GLU A 258 -4.80 -0.78 2.38
C GLU A 258 -5.81 0.29 2.79
N HIS A 259 -6.17 0.34 4.08
CA HIS A 259 -7.03 1.39 4.63
C HIS A 259 -6.47 2.78 4.31
N THR A 260 -5.20 3.02 4.62
CA THR A 260 -4.53 4.31 4.36
C THR A 260 -4.56 4.69 2.87
N ILE A 261 -4.28 3.74 1.96
CA ILE A 261 -4.31 4.00 0.52
C ILE A 261 -5.73 4.30 0.03
N ILE A 262 -6.73 3.56 0.52
CA ILE A 262 -8.14 3.79 0.21
C ILE A 262 -8.60 5.17 0.73
N MET A 263 -8.24 5.54 1.96
CA MET A 263 -8.56 6.85 2.55
C MET A 263 -8.01 8.00 1.70
N LEU A 264 -6.78 7.89 1.20
CA LEU A 264 -6.21 8.87 0.27
C LEU A 264 -6.99 8.95 -1.05
N GLY A 265 -7.50 7.82 -1.53
CA GLY A 265 -8.39 7.77 -2.70
C GLY A 265 -9.74 8.41 -2.42
N ILE A 266 -10.33 8.17 -1.24
CA ILE A 266 -11.59 8.78 -0.81
C ILE A 266 -11.43 10.30 -0.68
N LEU A 267 -10.36 10.77 -0.02
CA LEU A 267 -10.07 12.20 0.09
C LEU A 267 -9.97 12.86 -1.29
N PHE A 268 -9.30 12.20 -2.24
CA PHE A 268 -9.23 12.70 -3.61
C PHE A 268 -10.60 12.75 -4.29
N LYS A 269 -11.46 11.75 -4.09
CA LYS A 269 -12.83 11.71 -4.64
C LYS A 269 -13.74 12.76 -4.01
N ILE A 270 -13.58 13.04 -2.73
CA ILE A 270 -14.26 14.17 -2.05
C ILE A 270 -13.82 15.48 -2.70
N GLU A 271 -12.52 15.68 -2.88
CA GLU A 271 -11.96 16.89 -3.50
C GLU A 271 -12.35 17.05 -4.98
N SER A 272 -12.53 15.94 -5.73
CA SER A 272 -12.97 15.98 -7.13
C SER A 272 -14.48 16.08 -7.31
N GLY A 273 -15.26 16.06 -6.24
CA GLY A 273 -16.74 16.11 -6.28
C GLY A 273 -17.41 14.76 -6.58
N GLU A 274 -16.63 13.68 -6.74
CA GLU A 274 -17.19 12.35 -7.05
C GLU A 274 -18.02 11.76 -5.89
N LEU A 275 -17.90 12.30 -4.67
CA LEU A 275 -18.62 11.84 -3.48
C LEU A 275 -19.56 12.90 -2.90
N GLU A 276 -19.97 13.89 -3.67
CA GLU A 276 -20.83 14.99 -3.24
C GLU A 276 -22.17 14.47 -2.65
N ASP A 277 -22.77 13.46 -3.27
CA ASP A 277 -24.02 12.84 -2.80
C ASP A 277 -23.86 12.02 -1.51
N THR A 278 -22.68 11.41 -1.30
CA THR A 278 -22.42 10.52 -0.15
C THR A 278 -21.76 11.21 1.04
N ALA A 279 -20.98 12.24 0.78
CA ALA A 279 -20.27 13.03 1.78
C ALA A 279 -20.41 14.54 1.53
N PRO A 280 -21.65 15.09 1.52
CA PRO A 280 -21.92 16.48 1.09
C PRO A 280 -21.18 17.50 1.94
N VAL A 281 -21.13 17.33 3.26
CA VAL A 281 -20.47 18.26 4.18
C VAL A 281 -18.95 18.27 3.95
N ALA A 282 -18.32 17.10 3.82
CA ALA A 282 -16.88 17.01 3.55
C ALA A 282 -16.54 17.60 2.18
N SER A 283 -17.38 17.35 1.14
CA SER A 283 -17.21 17.88 -0.22
C SER A 283 -17.33 19.41 -0.27
N GLU A 284 -18.23 19.99 0.52
CA GLU A 284 -18.33 21.46 0.65
C GLU A 284 -17.12 22.06 1.38
N ILE A 285 -16.66 21.39 2.45
CA ILE A 285 -15.62 21.93 3.34
C ILE A 285 -14.22 21.75 2.76
N VAL A 286 -13.93 20.68 2.04
CA VAL A 286 -12.58 20.38 1.52
C VAL A 286 -12.03 21.53 0.66
N HIS A 287 -12.89 22.23 -0.08
CA HIS A 287 -12.48 23.38 -0.90
C HIS A 287 -12.23 24.67 -0.10
N LYS A 288 -12.65 24.70 1.17
CA LYS A 288 -12.43 25.83 2.11
C LYS A 288 -11.23 25.58 3.02
N VAL A 289 -10.55 24.45 2.87
CA VAL A 289 -9.34 24.09 3.61
C VAL A 289 -8.12 24.77 2.97
N ILE A 290 -7.34 25.49 3.76
CA ILE A 290 -6.10 26.14 3.32
C ILE A 290 -4.95 25.13 3.29
N SER A 291 -4.90 24.27 4.30
CA SER A 291 -3.82 23.31 4.57
C SER A 291 -4.01 21.97 3.83
N ARG A 292 -4.25 22.03 2.50
CA ARG A 292 -4.49 20.84 1.66
C ARG A 292 -3.35 19.81 1.72
N LYS A 293 -2.10 20.28 1.64
CA LYS A 293 -0.92 19.43 1.69
C LYS A 293 -0.83 18.67 3.00
N GLU A 294 -1.03 19.38 4.12
CA GLU A 294 -1.02 18.85 5.47
C GLU A 294 -2.12 17.80 5.66
N LEU A 295 -3.30 18.03 5.09
CA LEU A 295 -4.40 17.07 5.15
C LEU A 295 -4.04 15.74 4.49
N TYR A 296 -3.47 15.74 3.28
CA TYR A 296 -3.03 14.51 2.61
C TYR A 296 -1.92 13.79 3.38
N VAL A 297 -0.97 14.54 3.94
CA VAL A 297 0.10 13.95 4.77
C VAL A 297 -0.47 13.41 6.08
N ALA A 298 -1.45 14.08 6.69
CA ALA A 298 -2.13 13.60 7.90
C ALA A 298 -2.90 12.29 7.61
N VAL A 299 -3.64 12.20 6.51
CA VAL A 299 -4.30 10.94 6.07
C VAL A 299 -3.28 9.82 5.87
N LEU A 300 -2.10 10.11 5.29
CA LEU A 300 -1.04 9.11 5.17
C LEU A 300 -0.54 8.61 6.54
N LEU A 301 -0.49 9.46 7.55
CA LEU A 301 0.20 9.21 8.82
C LEU A 301 -0.75 8.90 10.00
N HIS A 302 -2.08 9.07 9.87
CA HIS A 302 -3.01 8.95 11.00
C HIS A 302 -2.89 7.63 11.76
N ASP A 303 -2.72 6.54 11.04
CA ASP A 303 -2.60 5.17 11.56
C ASP A 303 -1.19 4.58 11.53
N ILE A 304 -0.17 5.38 11.23
CA ILE A 304 1.21 4.94 10.98
C ILE A 304 1.87 4.23 12.17
N ALA A 305 1.35 4.40 13.36
CA ALA A 305 1.88 3.82 14.58
C ALA A 305 1.07 2.64 15.13
N LYS A 306 0.04 2.17 14.42
CA LYS A 306 -0.74 0.97 14.81
C LYS A 306 0.15 -0.26 14.95
N GLY A 307 -0.15 -1.11 15.91
CA GLY A 307 0.61 -2.33 16.19
C GLY A 307 1.95 -2.14 16.90
N ARG A 308 2.23 -0.95 17.46
CA ARG A 308 3.49 -0.68 18.21
C ARG A 308 3.35 -0.80 19.72
N GLY A 309 2.13 -1.07 20.20
CA GLY A 309 1.78 -1.00 21.64
C GLY A 309 1.59 0.43 22.12
N GLY A 310 0.67 0.63 23.05
CA GLY A 310 0.27 1.95 23.52
C GLY A 310 -0.68 2.70 22.58
N ASP A 311 -0.91 3.96 22.87
CA ASP A 311 -1.79 4.83 22.08
C ASP A 311 -1.13 5.19 20.75
N HIS A 312 -1.71 4.68 19.66
CA HIS A 312 -1.19 4.88 18.30
C HIS A 312 -1.27 6.35 17.84
N SER A 313 -2.20 7.15 18.37
CA SER A 313 -2.32 8.57 18.04
C SER A 313 -1.16 9.38 18.64
N ILE A 314 -0.77 9.09 19.91
CA ILE A 314 0.40 9.71 20.56
C ILE A 314 1.70 9.28 19.85
N LEU A 315 1.82 8.00 19.53
CA LEU A 315 3.00 7.50 18.84
C LEU A 315 3.06 8.02 17.38
N GLY A 316 1.91 8.13 16.73
CA GLY A 316 1.77 8.67 15.38
C GLY A 316 2.18 10.13 15.28
N GLU A 317 1.77 10.96 16.26
CA GLU A 317 2.20 12.34 16.40
C GLU A 317 3.73 12.48 16.41
N LYS A 318 4.43 11.64 17.19
CA LYS A 318 5.91 11.61 17.23
C LYS A 318 6.51 11.20 15.90
N VAL A 319 5.89 10.25 15.21
CA VAL A 319 6.31 9.82 13.87
C VAL A 319 6.10 10.93 12.86
N ALA A 320 4.99 11.66 12.91
CA ALA A 320 4.70 12.79 12.03
C ALA A 320 5.75 13.89 12.19
N ARG A 321 6.09 14.33 13.42
CA ARG A 321 7.16 15.32 13.65
C ARG A 321 8.52 14.93 13.10
N ARG A 322 8.80 13.62 12.98
CA ARG A 322 10.05 13.13 12.40
C ARG A 322 10.00 13.01 10.86
N LEU A 323 8.87 12.60 10.29
CA LEU A 323 8.73 12.34 8.87
C LEU A 323 8.41 13.59 8.05
N CYS A 324 7.60 14.53 8.58
CA CYS A 324 7.18 15.72 7.84
C CYS A 324 8.34 16.59 7.36
N PRO A 325 9.36 16.91 8.20
CA PRO A 325 10.54 17.64 7.72
C PRO A 325 11.29 16.90 6.60
N ARG A 326 11.33 15.56 6.64
CA ARG A 326 11.93 14.75 5.59
C ARG A 326 11.19 14.90 4.26
N PHE A 327 9.86 15.02 4.30
CA PHE A 327 9.02 15.24 3.12
C PHE A 327 9.07 16.70 2.63
N GLY A 328 9.80 17.59 3.31
CA GLY A 328 9.95 18.98 2.95
C GLY A 328 8.87 19.92 3.51
N LEU A 329 8.15 19.50 4.57
CA LEU A 329 7.21 20.36 5.28
C LEU A 329 7.97 21.33 6.22
N SER A 330 7.45 22.55 6.36
CA SER A 330 7.92 23.52 7.35
C SER A 330 7.59 23.06 8.78
N ASN A 331 8.11 23.77 9.78
CA ASN A 331 7.79 23.51 11.18
C ASN A 331 6.29 23.69 11.46
N GLU A 332 5.68 24.74 10.93
CA GLU A 332 4.25 25.04 11.12
C GLU A 332 3.36 23.95 10.46
N GLU A 333 3.68 23.58 9.22
CA GLU A 333 3.01 22.48 8.52
C GLU A 333 3.19 21.14 9.26
N THR A 334 4.37 20.90 9.82
CA THR A 334 4.67 19.70 10.61
C THR A 334 3.82 19.63 11.87
N GLU A 335 3.66 20.74 12.61
CA GLU A 335 2.83 20.77 13.80
C GLU A 335 1.33 20.62 13.46
N THR A 336 0.87 21.15 12.33
CA THR A 336 -0.49 20.93 11.85
C THR A 336 -0.75 19.45 11.57
N VAL A 337 0.15 18.77 10.86
CA VAL A 337 0.03 17.33 10.60
C VAL A 337 0.11 16.52 11.90
N ALA A 338 1.05 16.83 12.78
CA ALA A 338 1.22 16.15 14.06
C ALA A 338 -0.03 16.26 14.92
N TRP A 339 -0.64 17.46 14.99
CA TRP A 339 -1.89 17.69 15.67
C TRP A 339 -3.05 16.89 15.06
N LEU A 340 -3.20 16.87 13.73
CA LEU A 340 -4.22 16.08 13.04
C LEU A 340 -4.07 14.59 13.34
N VAL A 341 -2.85 14.06 13.27
CA VAL A 341 -2.57 12.64 13.60
C VAL A 341 -2.88 12.34 15.07
N ARG A 342 -2.61 13.28 15.96
CA ARG A 342 -2.92 13.13 17.41
C ARG A 342 -4.42 13.04 17.66
N TRP A 343 -5.21 13.83 16.95
CA TRP A 343 -6.62 14.03 17.24
C TRP A 343 -7.58 13.46 16.20
N HIS A 344 -7.11 12.63 15.27
CA HIS A 344 -7.92 12.08 14.16
C HIS A 344 -9.19 11.31 14.62
N LEU A 345 -9.21 10.79 15.85
CA LEU A 345 -10.37 10.10 16.41
C LEU A 345 -11.29 11.01 17.26
N LEU A 346 -10.95 12.30 17.41
CA LEU A 346 -11.65 13.20 18.32
C LEU A 346 -13.14 13.35 17.98
N LEU A 347 -13.47 13.63 16.73
CA LEU A 347 -14.86 13.82 16.31
C LEU A 347 -15.65 12.52 16.36
N SER A 348 -15.06 11.40 15.92
CA SER A 348 -15.68 10.08 16.07
C SER A 348 -15.95 9.73 17.54
N TYR A 349 -15.00 10.01 18.43
CA TYR A 349 -15.19 9.79 19.87
C TYR A 349 -16.32 10.66 20.43
N ALA A 350 -16.35 11.94 20.07
CA ALA A 350 -17.43 12.85 20.51
C ALA A 350 -18.80 12.36 19.99
N ALA A 351 -18.91 12.01 18.71
CA ALA A 351 -20.17 11.60 18.10
C ALA A 351 -20.71 10.27 18.64
N PHE A 352 -19.85 9.29 18.95
CA PHE A 352 -20.29 7.95 19.35
C PHE A 352 -20.21 7.65 20.83
N LYS A 353 -19.49 8.46 21.62
CA LYS A 353 -19.23 8.18 23.05
C LYS A 353 -19.63 9.31 24.00
N ARG A 354 -20.03 10.47 23.49
CA ARG A 354 -20.42 11.62 24.29
C ARG A 354 -21.85 12.07 23.94
N ASP A 355 -22.51 12.73 24.87
CA ASP A 355 -23.73 13.47 24.56
C ASP A 355 -23.38 14.79 23.87
N ILE A 356 -23.75 14.92 22.59
CA ILE A 356 -23.48 16.12 21.79
C ILE A 356 -24.32 17.32 22.20
N ASN A 357 -25.39 17.14 23.00
CA ASN A 357 -26.20 18.22 23.56
C ASN A 357 -25.67 18.73 24.92
N ASP A 358 -24.71 18.05 25.52
CA ASP A 358 -24.04 18.50 26.73
C ASP A 358 -23.07 19.65 26.39
N PRO A 359 -23.29 20.88 26.97
CA PRO A 359 -22.40 22.02 26.79
C PRO A 359 -20.93 21.68 27.05
N LYS A 360 -20.66 20.83 28.06
CA LYS A 360 -19.31 20.41 28.40
C LYS A 360 -18.63 19.64 27.28
N THR A 361 -19.37 18.88 26.50
CA THR A 361 -18.81 18.19 25.31
C THR A 361 -18.30 19.20 24.28
N ILE A 362 -19.04 20.26 24.06
CA ILE A 362 -18.68 21.34 23.12
C ILE A 362 -17.50 22.17 23.68
N GLU A 363 -17.46 22.45 24.99
CA GLU A 363 -16.34 23.14 25.63
C GLU A 363 -15.05 22.34 25.49
N ASP A 364 -15.06 21.04 25.85
CA ASP A 364 -13.91 20.14 25.75
C ASP A 364 -13.41 20.06 24.27
N LEU A 365 -14.31 20.01 23.28
CA LEU A 365 -13.95 20.05 21.86
C LEU A 365 -13.27 21.37 21.49
N ASN A 366 -13.82 22.50 21.91
CA ASN A 366 -13.28 23.83 21.59
C ASN A 366 -11.89 24.04 22.19
N GLU A 367 -11.63 23.55 23.41
CA GLU A 367 -10.30 23.59 24.03
C GLU A 367 -9.23 22.86 23.20
N ILE A 368 -9.60 21.76 22.53
CA ILE A 368 -8.67 20.99 21.73
C ILE A 368 -8.54 21.58 20.31
N VAL A 369 -9.66 21.91 19.67
CA VAL A 369 -9.71 22.32 18.27
C VAL A 369 -9.14 23.73 18.05
N GLN A 370 -9.52 24.70 18.90
CA GLN A 370 -8.99 26.06 18.98
C GLN A 370 -9.17 26.94 17.73
N SER A 371 -9.45 26.40 16.56
CA SER A 371 -9.62 27.21 15.34
C SER A 371 -10.58 26.58 14.34
N PRO A 372 -11.29 27.41 13.53
CA PRO A 372 -12.16 26.91 12.47
C PRO A 372 -11.43 26.07 11.42
N GLU A 373 -10.17 26.39 11.13
CA GLU A 373 -9.37 25.62 10.16
C GLU A 373 -9.08 24.20 10.66
N ARG A 374 -8.69 24.05 11.93
CA ARG A 374 -8.49 22.73 12.56
C ARG A 374 -9.76 21.89 12.57
N LEU A 375 -10.93 22.54 12.81
CA LEU A 375 -12.22 21.85 12.78
C LEU A 375 -12.52 21.32 11.38
N LYS A 376 -12.33 22.13 10.33
CA LYS A 376 -12.53 21.70 8.95
C LYS A 376 -11.62 20.53 8.58
N LEU A 377 -10.33 20.63 8.93
CA LEU A 377 -9.35 19.59 8.67
C LEU A 377 -9.72 18.27 9.34
N LEU A 378 -10.12 18.30 10.63
CA LEU A 378 -10.57 17.10 11.35
C LEU A 378 -11.83 16.51 10.73
N LEU A 379 -12.79 17.34 10.33
CA LEU A 379 -14.04 16.89 9.76
C LEU A 379 -13.82 16.15 8.44
N VAL A 380 -12.90 16.61 7.61
CA VAL A 380 -12.56 15.93 6.34
C VAL A 380 -11.70 14.68 6.58
N LEU A 381 -10.91 14.66 7.67
CA LEU A 381 -10.06 13.51 8.04
C LEU A 381 -10.87 12.36 8.67
N THR A 382 -11.96 12.67 9.42
CA THR A 382 -12.79 11.71 10.15
C THR A 382 -13.84 11.07 9.27
#